data_14d97a817d70567cef0f536d3b6a964e
#
_entry.id   14d97a817d70567cef0f536d3b6a964e
#
_cell.length_a   1.000
_cell.length_b   1.000
_cell.length_c   1.000
_cell.angle_alpha   90.00
_cell.angle_beta   90.00
_cell.angle_gamma   90.00
#
_symmetry.space_group_name_H-M   'P 1'
#
loop_
_entity.id
_entity.type
_entity.pdbx_description
1 polymer ?
#
loop_
_entity_poly.entity_id
_entity_poly.type
_entity_poly.pdbx_seq_one_letter_code
_entity_poly.pdbx_strand_id
1 'polypeptide(L)'
;MTEHPMTEDSNDVDVVIVGAGFAGMYELVRMRRAGFSAIVLETADDVGGTWYWNRYPGARCDILSVDYSYSWDPELQDEWQWSERYAAQPEILRYAQFVADKHDLRRDMRFNTRVTSAEWDDGTDRWTIHTDNGDDLRCRYYIMATGCLSMPKVPDIEGTARYTGEVYFTSTWPHDGVDFTGKRVAVIGTGSSAVQSIPLIAAEADQLTVFQRTPNFSIPARNGPISDERIAPFRADPAAYREEARHSAAGVPRETPMEGALMVSDEERTARYEAMWEAGELLGITGTFNDTLANADSNDTLRDFIHGKIRSIVNDPEVAEALCPTNHYVGTKRACLDTNYYETYNLPHVRLVDLRKDPISTITETGIDTANESFEFDAIVFATGFDAMTGAIVGVDITGRNGLTL
;
A
#
# COMPACT_ATOMS: atom_id res chain seq x y z
N MET A 1 -38.55 9.30 5.57
CA MET A 1 -37.62 9.36 4.43
C MET A 1 -38.10 8.31 3.44
N THR A 2 -38.56 8.72 2.28
CA THR A 2 -39.05 7.80 1.24
C THR A 2 -37.86 7.11 0.62
N GLU A 3 -37.66 5.84 0.96
CA GLU A 3 -36.76 4.96 0.25
C GLU A 3 -37.22 4.84 -1.19
N HIS A 4 -36.42 5.31 -2.14
CA HIS A 4 -36.60 4.94 -3.54
C HIS A 4 -35.70 3.69 -3.75
N PRO A 5 -36.31 2.50 -3.77
CA PRO A 5 -35.53 1.32 -4.16
C PRO A 5 -35.14 1.49 -5.63
N MET A 6 -33.85 1.40 -5.93
CA MET A 6 -33.38 1.30 -7.30
C MET A 6 -34.02 0.06 -7.95
N THR A 7 -34.66 0.23 -9.08
CA THR A 7 -35.07 -0.89 -9.93
C THR A 7 -33.81 -1.47 -10.57
N GLU A 8 -33.66 -2.79 -10.61
CA GLU A 8 -32.49 -3.53 -11.09
C GLU A 8 -32.01 -3.15 -12.52
N ASP A 9 -32.72 -2.31 -13.25
CA ASP A 9 -32.48 -1.93 -14.64
C ASP A 9 -32.23 -0.44 -14.90
N SER A 10 -32.03 0.41 -13.88
CA SER A 10 -31.81 1.83 -14.14
C SER A 10 -30.34 2.14 -14.39
N ASN A 11 -29.98 2.35 -15.68
CA ASN A 11 -28.68 2.86 -16.08
C ASN A 11 -28.59 4.41 -16.03
N ASP A 12 -29.61 5.11 -15.50
CA ASP A 12 -29.62 6.57 -15.30
C ASP A 12 -29.72 6.85 -13.80
N VAL A 13 -28.66 7.38 -13.21
CA VAL A 13 -28.51 7.67 -11.77
C VAL A 13 -27.97 9.09 -11.57
N ASP A 14 -28.03 9.60 -10.33
CA ASP A 14 -27.38 10.89 -10.06
C ASP A 14 -25.85 10.76 -10.02
N VAL A 15 -25.34 9.67 -9.45
CA VAL A 15 -23.90 9.51 -9.19
C VAL A 15 -23.42 8.14 -9.61
N VAL A 16 -22.34 8.09 -10.41
CA VAL A 16 -21.54 6.88 -10.63
C VAL A 16 -20.21 7.04 -9.88
N ILE A 17 -19.88 6.06 -9.05
CA ILE A 17 -18.64 5.99 -8.27
C ILE A 17 -17.82 4.82 -8.84
N VAL A 18 -16.53 5.02 -9.08
CA VAL A 18 -15.65 3.97 -9.60
C VAL A 18 -14.69 3.50 -8.51
N GLY A 19 -14.83 2.23 -8.15
CA GLY A 19 -14.03 1.54 -7.13
C GLY A 19 -14.76 1.34 -5.81
N ALA A 20 -14.82 0.10 -5.32
CA ALA A 20 -15.39 -0.31 -4.04
C ALA A 20 -14.35 -0.48 -2.92
N GLY A 21 -13.29 0.33 -2.95
CA GLY A 21 -12.35 0.49 -1.85
C GLY A 21 -12.93 1.37 -0.73
N PHE A 22 -12.10 1.71 0.26
CA PHE A 22 -12.52 2.55 1.40
C PHE A 22 -13.15 3.88 0.97
N ALA A 23 -12.56 4.55 -0.05
CA ALA A 23 -13.10 5.82 -0.53
C ALA A 23 -14.50 5.64 -1.16
N GLY A 24 -14.66 4.67 -2.07
CA GLY A 24 -15.93 4.47 -2.78
C GLY A 24 -17.06 3.98 -1.87
N MET A 25 -16.77 3.10 -0.91
CA MET A 25 -17.75 2.69 0.09
C MET A 25 -18.24 3.87 0.92
N TYR A 26 -17.31 4.73 1.38
CA TYR A 26 -17.68 5.91 2.14
C TYR A 26 -18.49 6.91 1.30
N GLU A 27 -18.08 7.13 0.06
CA GLU A 27 -18.78 8.04 -0.85
C GLU A 27 -20.21 7.56 -1.14
N LEU A 28 -20.43 6.25 -1.33
CA LEU A 28 -21.76 5.69 -1.49
C LEU A 28 -22.65 5.99 -0.27
N VAL A 29 -22.12 5.82 0.96
CA VAL A 29 -22.85 6.19 2.19
C VAL A 29 -23.19 7.68 2.19
N ARG A 30 -22.26 8.53 1.77
CA ARG A 30 -22.48 9.99 1.72
C ARG A 30 -23.54 10.38 0.70
N MET A 31 -23.52 9.78 -0.48
CA MET A 31 -24.49 10.06 -1.53
C MET A 31 -25.91 9.59 -1.12
N ARG A 32 -26.03 8.40 -0.53
CA ARG A 32 -27.31 7.93 0.02
C ARG A 32 -27.87 8.88 1.09
N ARG A 33 -27.02 9.33 2.03
CA ARG A 33 -27.40 10.28 3.08
C ARG A 33 -27.84 11.65 2.52
N ALA A 34 -27.27 12.05 1.39
CA ALA A 34 -27.63 13.27 0.70
C ALA A 34 -28.88 13.13 -0.20
N GLY A 35 -29.43 11.92 -0.32
CA GLY A 35 -30.66 11.64 -1.10
C GLY A 35 -30.41 11.44 -2.59
N PHE A 36 -29.16 11.23 -3.02
CA PHE A 36 -28.83 10.91 -4.40
C PHE A 36 -29.00 9.41 -4.69
N SER A 37 -29.47 9.09 -5.89
CA SER A 37 -29.34 7.76 -6.47
C SER A 37 -27.87 7.56 -6.88
N ALA A 38 -27.20 6.53 -6.35
CA ALA A 38 -25.78 6.30 -6.59
C ALA A 38 -25.50 4.82 -6.81
N ILE A 39 -24.56 4.54 -7.71
CA ILE A 39 -24.07 3.18 -7.98
C ILE A 39 -22.54 3.18 -7.97
N VAL A 40 -21.97 2.10 -7.44
CA VAL A 40 -20.52 1.85 -7.48
C VAL A 40 -20.22 0.80 -8.54
N LEU A 41 -19.23 1.06 -9.38
CA LEU A 41 -18.69 0.09 -10.35
C LEU A 41 -17.33 -0.39 -9.85
N GLU A 42 -17.17 -1.71 -9.70
CA GLU A 42 -15.95 -2.33 -9.17
C GLU A 42 -15.48 -3.45 -10.11
N THR A 43 -14.18 -3.46 -10.40
CA THR A 43 -13.54 -4.47 -11.25
C THR A 43 -13.44 -5.84 -10.56
N ALA A 44 -13.30 -5.84 -9.23
CA ALA A 44 -13.26 -7.05 -8.42
C ALA A 44 -14.65 -7.70 -8.27
N ASP A 45 -14.69 -8.91 -7.73
CA ASP A 45 -15.95 -9.61 -7.38
C ASP A 45 -16.47 -9.28 -5.97
N ASP A 46 -15.70 -8.47 -5.20
CA ASP A 46 -16.10 -7.98 -3.88
C ASP A 46 -15.43 -6.63 -3.54
N VAL A 47 -15.81 -6.08 -2.40
CA VAL A 47 -15.26 -4.84 -1.84
C VAL A 47 -13.85 -5.02 -1.28
N GLY A 48 -13.16 -3.90 -1.03
CA GLY A 48 -11.88 -3.90 -0.33
C GLY A 48 -10.77 -3.13 -1.03
N GLY A 49 -10.86 -2.91 -2.35
CA GLY A 49 -9.90 -2.13 -3.12
C GLY A 49 -8.47 -2.64 -2.96
N THR A 50 -7.57 -1.82 -2.42
CA THR A 50 -6.17 -2.20 -2.15
C THR A 50 -6.05 -3.54 -1.41
N TRP A 51 -6.91 -3.80 -0.43
CA TRP A 51 -6.87 -4.99 0.41
C TRP A 51 -7.56 -6.21 -0.21
N TYR A 52 -8.33 -6.00 -1.26
CA TYR A 52 -8.80 -7.09 -2.11
C TYR A 52 -7.68 -7.59 -3.04
N TRP A 53 -6.90 -6.69 -3.65
CA TRP A 53 -5.90 -7.03 -4.66
C TRP A 53 -4.52 -7.39 -4.09
N ASN A 54 -4.07 -6.72 -3.03
CA ASN A 54 -2.71 -6.87 -2.48
C ASN A 54 -2.68 -7.96 -1.41
N ARG A 55 -2.63 -9.21 -1.83
CA ARG A 55 -2.65 -10.41 -0.97
C ARG A 55 -1.30 -11.10 -0.83
N TYR A 56 -0.22 -10.46 -1.25
CA TYR A 56 1.12 -11.00 -1.17
C TYR A 56 1.48 -11.37 0.28
N PRO A 57 2.39 -12.34 0.49
CA PRO A 57 2.79 -12.75 1.84
C PRO A 57 3.25 -11.58 2.69
N GLY A 58 2.73 -11.44 3.88
CA GLY A 58 3.08 -10.36 4.81
C GLY A 58 2.42 -9.01 4.54
N ALA A 59 1.54 -8.88 3.55
CA ALA A 59 0.82 -7.65 3.26
C ALA A 59 0.11 -7.13 4.52
N ARG A 60 0.44 -5.90 4.93
CA ARG A 60 -0.11 -5.26 6.13
C ARG A 60 -0.06 -3.75 6.08
N CYS A 61 -0.86 -3.12 6.91
CA CYS A 61 -0.83 -1.68 7.10
C CYS A 61 0.45 -1.25 7.84
N ASP A 62 0.92 -0.06 7.57
CA ASP A 62 2.07 0.60 8.22
C ASP A 62 1.64 1.79 9.10
N ILE A 63 0.34 1.91 9.35
CA ILE A 63 -0.30 2.82 10.30
C ILE A 63 -1.02 1.99 11.36
N LEU A 64 -1.16 2.52 12.57
CA LEU A 64 -1.89 1.84 13.65
C LEU A 64 -3.30 1.45 13.18
N SER A 65 -3.71 0.23 13.49
CA SER A 65 -4.97 -0.32 13.01
C SER A 65 -6.18 0.54 13.36
N VAL A 66 -6.18 1.15 14.56
CA VAL A 66 -7.25 2.06 14.99
C VAL A 66 -7.32 3.33 14.15
N ASP A 67 -6.19 3.81 13.62
CA ASP A 67 -6.13 4.98 12.74
C ASP A 67 -6.50 4.61 11.29
N TYR A 68 -6.28 3.35 10.91
CA TYR A 68 -6.64 2.82 9.59
C TYR A 68 -8.07 2.28 9.58
N SER A 69 -9.01 2.99 10.18
CA SER A 69 -10.43 2.62 10.22
C SER A 69 -11.31 3.85 10.03
N TYR A 70 -12.56 3.62 9.65
CA TYR A 70 -13.52 4.70 9.49
C TYR A 70 -13.85 5.38 10.83
N SER A 71 -14.00 6.70 10.78
CA SER A 71 -14.34 7.55 11.92
C SER A 71 -15.75 8.16 11.85
N TRP A 72 -16.47 7.93 10.75
CA TRP A 72 -17.77 8.56 10.46
C TRP A 72 -18.96 7.87 11.09
N ASP A 73 -18.77 6.68 11.63
CA ASP A 73 -19.78 5.89 12.30
C ASP A 73 -19.24 5.36 13.64
N PRO A 74 -19.72 5.88 14.78
CA PRO A 74 -19.28 5.44 16.10
C PRO A 74 -19.51 3.94 16.36
N GLU A 75 -20.61 3.37 15.85
CA GLU A 75 -20.92 1.95 16.05
C GLU A 75 -19.88 1.04 15.38
N LEU A 76 -19.33 1.43 14.22
CA LEU A 76 -18.24 0.69 13.60
C LEU A 76 -17.00 0.60 14.51
N GLN A 77 -16.73 1.68 15.25
CA GLN A 77 -15.57 1.74 16.14
C GLN A 77 -15.75 0.87 17.40
N ASP A 78 -16.98 0.74 17.87
CA ASP A 78 -17.32 -0.07 19.03
C ASP A 78 -17.41 -1.57 18.70
N GLU A 79 -17.97 -1.91 17.52
CA GLU A 79 -18.20 -3.30 17.12
C GLU A 79 -16.97 -3.99 16.57
N TRP A 80 -16.04 -3.25 15.94
CA TRP A 80 -14.82 -3.83 15.36
C TRP A 80 -13.64 -3.78 16.32
N GLN A 81 -13.04 -4.95 16.58
CA GLN A 81 -11.85 -5.07 17.41
C GLN A 81 -10.66 -5.53 16.58
N TRP A 82 -9.65 -4.69 16.46
CA TRP A 82 -8.41 -5.02 15.78
C TRP A 82 -7.56 -5.97 16.62
N SER A 83 -7.00 -7.02 15.99
CA SER A 83 -6.18 -8.03 16.65
C SER A 83 -4.74 -7.57 16.86
N GLU A 84 -4.19 -6.84 15.89
CA GLU A 84 -2.78 -6.44 15.86
C GLU A 84 -2.63 -4.93 15.77
N ARG A 85 -1.47 -4.46 16.22
CA ARG A 85 -1.06 -3.06 16.14
C ARG A 85 -1.06 -2.55 14.69
N TYR A 86 -0.50 -3.33 13.77
CA TYR A 86 -0.51 -3.10 12.33
C TYR A 86 -1.23 -4.28 11.68
N ALA A 87 -2.49 -4.09 11.37
CA ALA A 87 -3.35 -5.15 10.87
C ALA A 87 -2.84 -5.73 9.55
N ALA A 88 -2.91 -7.05 9.43
CA ALA A 88 -2.60 -7.77 8.21
C ALA A 88 -3.75 -7.63 7.19
N GLN A 89 -3.42 -7.82 5.92
CA GLN A 89 -4.36 -7.75 4.79
C GLN A 89 -5.66 -8.53 5.02
N PRO A 90 -5.66 -9.78 5.50
CA PRO A 90 -6.92 -10.52 5.68
C PRO A 90 -7.85 -9.88 6.71
N GLU A 91 -7.31 -9.26 7.75
CA GLU A 91 -8.13 -8.57 8.76
C GLU A 91 -8.71 -7.28 8.21
N ILE A 92 -7.92 -6.51 7.46
CA ILE A 92 -8.40 -5.26 6.86
C ILE A 92 -9.46 -5.54 5.78
N LEU A 93 -9.31 -6.62 5.02
CA LEU A 93 -10.33 -7.03 4.07
C LEU A 93 -11.63 -7.43 4.77
N ARG A 94 -11.56 -8.23 5.85
CA ARG A 94 -12.74 -8.55 6.66
C ARG A 94 -13.42 -7.31 7.24
N TYR A 95 -12.63 -6.31 7.65
CA TYR A 95 -13.18 -5.03 8.10
C TYR A 95 -13.93 -4.31 6.97
N ALA A 96 -13.38 -4.25 5.77
CA ALA A 96 -14.07 -3.65 4.61
C ALA A 96 -15.38 -4.39 4.29
N GLN A 97 -15.35 -5.72 4.32
CA GLN A 97 -16.54 -6.56 4.12
C GLN A 97 -17.59 -6.34 5.22
N PHE A 98 -17.16 -6.28 6.48
CA PHE A 98 -18.04 -5.98 7.62
C PHE A 98 -18.73 -4.62 7.46
N VAL A 99 -18.01 -3.59 7.03
CA VAL A 99 -18.60 -2.26 6.76
C VAL A 99 -19.62 -2.33 5.62
N ALA A 100 -19.30 -3.04 4.55
CA ALA A 100 -20.20 -3.21 3.41
C ALA A 100 -21.49 -3.94 3.81
N ASP A 101 -21.41 -4.97 4.65
CA ASP A 101 -22.56 -5.72 5.16
C ASP A 101 -23.40 -4.89 6.12
N LYS A 102 -22.75 -4.24 7.11
CA LYS A 102 -23.45 -3.41 8.11
C LYS A 102 -24.29 -2.30 7.47
N HIS A 103 -23.79 -1.69 6.40
CA HIS A 103 -24.46 -0.60 5.70
C HIS A 103 -25.22 -1.03 4.44
N ASP A 104 -25.33 -2.35 4.19
CA ASP A 104 -25.98 -2.90 2.99
C ASP A 104 -25.52 -2.19 1.71
N LEU A 105 -24.19 -2.10 1.54
CA LEU A 105 -23.61 -1.33 0.43
C LEU A 105 -23.67 -2.09 -0.89
N ARG A 106 -23.54 -3.43 -0.86
CA ARG A 106 -23.45 -4.26 -2.06
C ARG A 106 -24.69 -4.17 -2.95
N ARG A 107 -25.86 -3.85 -2.41
CA ARG A 107 -27.09 -3.68 -3.21
C ARG A 107 -26.99 -2.58 -4.29
N ASP A 108 -26.11 -1.57 -4.06
CA ASP A 108 -25.91 -0.48 -5.01
C ASP A 108 -24.49 -0.55 -5.62
N MET A 109 -23.94 -1.77 -5.76
CA MET A 109 -22.66 -2.03 -6.39
C MET A 109 -22.81 -3.02 -7.55
N ARG A 110 -22.08 -2.76 -8.65
CA ARG A 110 -21.89 -3.72 -9.74
C ARG A 110 -20.43 -4.17 -9.72
N PHE A 111 -20.24 -5.42 -9.39
CA PHE A 111 -18.94 -6.09 -9.39
C PHE A 111 -18.59 -6.63 -10.77
N ASN A 112 -17.32 -7.04 -10.97
CA ASN A 112 -16.81 -7.52 -12.25
C ASN A 112 -17.11 -6.54 -13.40
N THR A 113 -17.04 -5.24 -13.12
CA THR A 113 -17.41 -4.17 -14.04
C THR A 113 -16.30 -3.12 -14.07
N ARG A 114 -15.57 -3.07 -15.18
CA ARG A 114 -14.50 -2.07 -15.39
C ARG A 114 -15.01 -0.91 -16.22
N VAL A 115 -14.82 0.31 -15.75
CA VAL A 115 -15.03 1.51 -16.55
C VAL A 115 -13.89 1.64 -17.57
N THR A 116 -14.23 1.78 -18.84
CA THR A 116 -13.30 1.93 -19.95
C THR A 116 -13.17 3.35 -20.45
N SER A 117 -14.29 4.09 -20.44
CA SER A 117 -14.32 5.51 -20.80
C SER A 117 -15.45 6.26 -20.13
N ALA A 118 -15.35 7.59 -20.11
CA ALA A 118 -16.38 8.49 -19.62
C ALA A 118 -16.45 9.73 -20.50
N GLU A 119 -17.64 10.07 -21.00
CA GLU A 119 -17.86 11.19 -21.91
C GLU A 119 -18.90 12.15 -21.34
N TRP A 120 -18.54 13.44 -21.32
CA TRP A 120 -19.46 14.51 -20.95
C TRP A 120 -20.26 15.00 -22.15
N ASP A 121 -21.59 15.05 -22.01
CA ASP A 121 -22.50 15.62 -22.99
C ASP A 121 -22.92 17.03 -22.56
N ASP A 122 -22.43 18.05 -23.26
CA ASP A 122 -22.75 19.46 -23.01
C ASP A 122 -24.23 19.80 -23.29
N GLY A 123 -24.94 18.99 -24.07
CA GLY A 123 -26.34 19.21 -24.40
C GLY A 123 -27.31 18.76 -23.32
N THR A 124 -26.94 17.74 -22.55
CA THR A 124 -27.77 17.14 -21.48
C THR A 124 -27.23 17.38 -20.09
N ASP A 125 -26.04 17.96 -19.93
CA ASP A 125 -25.31 18.10 -18.68
C ASP A 125 -25.18 16.76 -17.93
N ARG A 126 -24.78 15.71 -18.66
CA ARG A 126 -24.63 14.34 -18.17
C ARG A 126 -23.33 13.71 -18.62
N TRP A 127 -22.84 12.81 -17.80
CA TRP A 127 -21.81 11.84 -18.17
C TRP A 127 -22.44 10.59 -18.77
N THR A 128 -21.81 10.02 -19.80
CA THR A 128 -22.02 8.64 -20.23
C THR A 128 -20.78 7.85 -19.84
N ILE A 129 -20.98 6.78 -19.08
CA ILE A 129 -19.90 5.92 -18.54
C ILE A 129 -20.00 4.58 -19.28
N HIS A 130 -18.94 4.21 -19.99
CA HIS A 130 -18.84 2.95 -20.73
C HIS A 130 -18.08 1.92 -19.92
N THR A 131 -18.51 0.66 -20.00
CA THR A 131 -17.93 -0.45 -19.25
C THR A 131 -17.45 -1.56 -20.16
N ASP A 132 -16.58 -2.42 -19.67
CA ASP A 132 -16.00 -3.55 -20.42
C ASP A 132 -17.00 -4.67 -20.74
N ASN A 133 -18.13 -4.74 -20.02
CA ASN A 133 -19.24 -5.66 -20.31
C ASN A 133 -20.25 -5.11 -21.34
N GLY A 134 -20.04 -3.88 -21.82
CA GLY A 134 -20.86 -3.23 -22.82
C GLY A 134 -22.05 -2.45 -22.28
N ASP A 135 -22.15 -2.28 -20.94
CA ASP A 135 -23.17 -1.44 -20.33
C ASP A 135 -22.76 0.03 -20.41
N ASP A 136 -23.76 0.89 -20.70
CA ASP A 136 -23.65 2.34 -20.64
C ASP A 136 -24.50 2.87 -19.49
N LEU A 137 -23.86 3.66 -18.60
CA LEU A 137 -24.56 4.34 -17.51
C LEU A 137 -24.55 5.84 -17.75
N ARG A 138 -25.66 6.53 -17.37
CA ARG A 138 -25.73 7.98 -17.43
C ARG A 138 -25.81 8.55 -16.02
N CYS A 139 -25.05 9.63 -15.74
CA CYS A 139 -25.07 10.27 -14.43
C CYS A 139 -24.81 11.78 -14.52
N ARG A 140 -25.12 12.49 -13.42
CA ARG A 140 -24.77 13.91 -13.24
C ARG A 140 -23.38 14.07 -12.70
N TYR A 141 -22.97 13.18 -11.81
CA TYR A 141 -21.68 13.24 -11.12
C TYR A 141 -20.94 11.93 -11.34
N TYR A 142 -19.70 12.06 -11.81
CA TYR A 142 -18.78 10.95 -12.01
C TYR A 142 -17.64 11.07 -11.01
N ILE A 143 -17.49 10.09 -10.13
CA ILE A 143 -16.53 10.11 -9.01
C ILE A 143 -15.54 8.97 -9.15
N MET A 144 -14.27 9.32 -9.34
CA MET A 144 -13.16 8.38 -9.43
C MET A 144 -12.62 8.05 -8.04
N ALA A 145 -13.11 6.98 -7.42
CA ALA A 145 -12.61 6.44 -6.14
C ALA A 145 -11.63 5.28 -6.38
N THR A 146 -10.85 5.33 -7.48
CA THR A 146 -10.02 4.26 -8.01
C THR A 146 -8.77 3.94 -7.18
N GLY A 147 -8.46 4.77 -6.19
CA GLY A 147 -7.25 4.62 -5.37
C GLY A 147 -5.97 5.01 -6.12
N CYS A 148 -4.87 5.06 -5.38
CA CYS A 148 -3.56 5.46 -5.92
C CYS A 148 -2.59 4.28 -6.13
N LEU A 149 -2.96 3.05 -5.73
CA LEU A 149 -2.16 1.83 -5.84
C LEU A 149 -2.98 0.71 -6.48
N SER A 150 -3.63 0.99 -7.61
CA SER A 150 -4.52 0.06 -8.31
C SER A 150 -4.09 -0.30 -9.73
N MET A 151 -3.15 0.48 -10.32
CA MET A 151 -2.56 0.15 -11.62
C MET A 151 -1.19 -0.51 -11.44
N PRO A 152 -1.06 -1.83 -11.66
CA PRO A 152 0.21 -2.54 -11.56
C PRO A 152 1.24 -2.00 -12.56
N LYS A 153 2.48 -1.83 -12.10
CA LYS A 153 3.59 -1.51 -13.00
C LYS A 153 4.27 -2.79 -13.45
N VAL A 154 3.97 -3.20 -14.66
CA VAL A 154 4.70 -4.31 -15.31
C VAL A 154 6.07 -3.78 -15.75
N PRO A 155 7.19 -4.37 -15.30
CA PRO A 155 8.51 -3.94 -15.71
C PRO A 155 8.75 -4.31 -17.19
N ASP A 156 9.34 -3.38 -17.93
CA ASP A 156 9.83 -3.63 -19.28
C ASP A 156 11.24 -4.26 -19.19
N ILE A 157 11.27 -5.57 -18.95
CA ILE A 157 12.51 -6.36 -18.93
C ILE A 157 12.47 -7.31 -20.11
N GLU A 158 13.51 -7.24 -20.95
CA GLU A 158 13.62 -8.10 -22.13
C GLU A 158 13.50 -9.58 -21.74
N GLY A 159 12.73 -10.33 -22.47
CA GLY A 159 12.60 -11.77 -22.31
C GLY A 159 11.54 -12.24 -21.31
N THR A 160 10.86 -11.35 -20.57
CA THR A 160 9.85 -11.74 -19.56
C THR A 160 8.81 -12.72 -20.12
N ALA A 161 8.36 -12.54 -21.35
CA ALA A 161 7.39 -13.42 -21.99
C ALA A 161 7.94 -14.82 -22.40
N ARG A 162 9.25 -15.01 -22.35
CA ARG A 162 9.91 -16.31 -22.67
C ARG A 162 10.06 -17.22 -21.44
N TYR A 163 9.95 -16.66 -20.25
CA TYR A 163 10.12 -17.44 -19.02
C TYR A 163 9.02 -18.50 -18.88
N THR A 164 9.43 -19.75 -18.62
CA THR A 164 8.53 -20.90 -18.55
C THR A 164 8.17 -21.30 -17.14
N GLY A 165 8.85 -20.73 -16.13
CA GLY A 165 8.54 -20.95 -14.71
C GLY A 165 7.34 -20.12 -14.24
N GLU A 166 7.13 -20.12 -12.95
CA GLU A 166 6.02 -19.39 -12.32
C GLU A 166 6.31 -17.89 -12.24
N VAL A 167 5.33 -17.05 -12.56
CA VAL A 167 5.43 -15.59 -12.47
C VAL A 167 4.35 -15.02 -11.58
N TYR A 168 4.77 -14.22 -10.60
CA TYR A 168 3.87 -13.58 -9.66
C TYR A 168 4.14 -12.08 -9.58
N PHE A 169 3.07 -11.31 -9.35
CA PHE A 169 3.14 -9.88 -9.08
C PHE A 169 2.55 -9.60 -7.69
N THR A 170 3.23 -8.81 -6.87
CA THR A 170 2.69 -8.43 -5.57
C THR A 170 1.38 -7.65 -5.67
N SER A 171 1.14 -6.98 -6.79
CA SER A 171 -0.08 -6.21 -7.09
C SER A 171 -1.30 -7.04 -7.52
N THR A 172 -1.09 -8.28 -7.94
CA THR A 172 -2.14 -9.21 -8.41
C THR A 172 -1.85 -10.63 -7.93
N TRP A 173 -1.62 -10.77 -6.62
CA TRP A 173 -1.27 -12.04 -6.01
C TRP A 173 -2.44 -13.04 -6.10
N PRO A 174 -2.17 -14.34 -6.38
CA PRO A 174 -3.20 -15.38 -6.43
C PRO A 174 -4.00 -15.47 -5.13
N HIS A 175 -5.31 -15.62 -5.25
CA HIS A 175 -6.21 -15.68 -4.09
C HIS A 175 -6.02 -16.96 -3.26
N ASP A 176 -5.61 -18.04 -3.90
CA ASP A 176 -5.37 -19.35 -3.25
C ASP A 176 -3.97 -19.44 -2.60
N GLY A 177 -3.20 -18.32 -2.65
CA GLY A 177 -1.83 -18.29 -2.15
C GLY A 177 -0.84 -18.93 -3.12
N VAL A 178 0.42 -18.97 -2.70
CA VAL A 178 1.54 -19.58 -3.44
C VAL A 178 2.39 -20.35 -2.45
N ASP A 179 2.80 -21.56 -2.82
CA ASP A 179 3.75 -22.39 -2.07
C ASP A 179 5.13 -22.31 -2.72
N PHE A 180 6.13 -21.83 -1.98
CA PHE A 180 7.51 -21.73 -2.43
C PHE A 180 8.40 -22.86 -1.89
N THR A 181 7.84 -23.84 -1.20
CA THR A 181 8.61 -24.96 -0.64
C THR A 181 9.41 -25.69 -1.71
N GLY A 182 10.71 -25.81 -1.50
CA GLY A 182 11.63 -26.49 -2.42
C GLY A 182 11.97 -25.74 -3.70
N LYS A 183 11.59 -24.45 -3.82
CA LYS A 183 11.81 -23.65 -5.03
C LYS A 183 13.00 -22.70 -4.89
N ARG A 184 13.63 -22.43 -6.03
CA ARG A 184 14.55 -21.31 -6.22
C ARG A 184 13.73 -20.10 -6.67
N VAL A 185 13.71 -19.05 -5.88
CA VAL A 185 12.82 -17.89 -6.08
C VAL A 185 13.64 -16.63 -6.34
N ALA A 186 13.26 -15.88 -7.37
CA ALA A 186 13.73 -14.52 -7.59
C ALA A 186 12.68 -13.51 -7.09
N VAL A 187 13.10 -12.47 -6.36
CA VAL A 187 12.26 -11.30 -6.06
C VAL A 187 12.91 -10.07 -6.71
N ILE A 188 12.18 -9.41 -7.60
CA ILE A 188 12.66 -8.20 -8.28
C ILE A 188 11.99 -6.97 -7.66
N GLY A 189 12.79 -6.17 -6.94
CA GLY A 189 12.34 -4.97 -6.23
C GLY A 189 12.52 -5.05 -4.71
N THR A 190 12.64 -3.88 -4.07
CA THR A 190 12.85 -3.70 -2.63
C THR A 190 12.04 -2.52 -2.08
N GLY A 191 10.82 -2.31 -2.62
CA GLY A 191 9.81 -1.41 -2.08
C GLY A 191 8.99 -2.06 -0.96
N SER A 192 7.95 -1.40 -0.46
CA SER A 192 7.16 -1.86 0.69
C SER A 192 6.66 -3.29 0.56
N SER A 193 6.11 -3.68 -0.60
CA SER A 193 5.62 -5.04 -0.78
C SER A 193 6.73 -6.10 -0.75
N ALA A 194 7.91 -5.78 -1.29
CA ALA A 194 9.07 -6.65 -1.21
C ALA A 194 9.59 -6.78 0.22
N VAL A 195 9.74 -5.65 0.93
CA VAL A 195 10.18 -5.61 2.33
C VAL A 195 9.31 -6.49 3.22
N GLN A 196 7.99 -6.51 2.96
CA GLN A 196 7.05 -7.34 3.71
C GLN A 196 7.04 -8.82 3.29
N SER A 197 7.25 -9.12 2.00
CA SER A 197 7.14 -10.49 1.48
C SER A 197 8.45 -11.29 1.52
N ILE A 198 9.60 -10.63 1.35
CA ILE A 198 10.92 -11.28 1.31
C ILE A 198 11.17 -12.19 2.52
N PRO A 199 10.92 -11.78 3.78
CA PRO A 199 11.14 -12.66 4.93
C PRO A 199 10.29 -13.93 4.91
N LEU A 200 9.05 -13.83 4.44
CA LEU A 200 8.13 -14.97 4.39
C LEU A 200 8.44 -15.91 3.21
N ILE A 201 8.81 -15.35 2.06
CA ILE A 201 9.28 -16.16 0.92
C ILE A 201 10.58 -16.87 1.30
N ALA A 202 11.51 -16.19 1.98
CA ALA A 202 12.76 -16.80 2.45
C ALA A 202 12.54 -17.96 3.44
N ALA A 203 11.47 -17.90 4.23
CA ALA A 203 11.15 -18.95 5.19
C ALA A 203 10.66 -20.25 4.52
N GLU A 204 10.19 -20.20 3.28
CA GLU A 204 9.66 -21.32 2.53
C GLU A 204 10.61 -21.81 1.42
N ALA A 205 11.28 -20.88 0.72
CA ALA A 205 12.10 -21.18 -0.45
C ALA A 205 13.38 -21.90 -0.09
N ASP A 206 13.85 -22.83 -0.95
CA ASP A 206 15.17 -23.43 -0.84
C ASP A 206 16.29 -22.42 -1.11
N GLN A 207 16.05 -21.51 -2.06
CA GLN A 207 16.97 -20.42 -2.39
C GLN A 207 16.16 -19.18 -2.74
N LEU A 208 16.59 -18.03 -2.24
CA LEU A 208 16.01 -16.74 -2.55
C LEU A 208 17.10 -15.79 -3.07
N THR A 209 16.87 -15.23 -4.26
CA THR A 209 17.71 -14.14 -4.79
C THR A 209 16.87 -12.87 -4.93
N VAL A 210 17.33 -11.82 -4.25
CA VAL A 210 16.68 -10.50 -4.30
C VAL A 210 17.45 -9.59 -5.24
N PHE A 211 16.78 -9.10 -6.28
CA PHE A 211 17.33 -8.17 -7.26
C PHE A 211 16.94 -6.74 -6.88
N GLN A 212 17.91 -5.98 -6.38
CA GLN A 212 17.71 -4.63 -5.85
C GLN A 212 18.27 -3.55 -6.77
N ARG A 213 17.40 -2.66 -7.27
CA ARG A 213 17.85 -1.45 -7.97
C ARG A 213 18.09 -0.28 -7.01
N THR A 214 17.20 -0.07 -6.08
CA THR A 214 17.24 1.04 -5.13
C THR A 214 16.80 0.54 -3.77
N PRO A 215 17.67 0.54 -2.74
CA PRO A 215 17.26 0.22 -1.38
C PRO A 215 16.25 1.25 -0.86
N ASN A 216 15.42 0.86 0.09
CA ASN A 216 14.54 1.77 0.81
C ASN A 216 14.86 1.74 2.30
N PHE A 217 14.56 2.83 2.99
CA PHE A 217 14.63 2.85 4.45
C PHE A 217 13.54 1.95 5.02
N SER A 218 13.91 1.09 5.94
CA SER A 218 12.99 0.24 6.68
C SER A 218 13.25 0.34 8.19
N ILE A 219 12.19 0.18 8.95
CA ILE A 219 12.17 0.32 10.41
C ILE A 219 11.41 -0.89 10.96
N PRO A 220 11.90 -1.53 12.04
CA PRO A 220 11.24 -2.70 12.61
C PRO A 220 9.83 -2.32 13.09
N ALA A 221 8.83 -3.05 12.65
CA ALA A 221 7.42 -2.79 13.00
C ALA A 221 7.14 -3.05 14.49
N ARG A 222 7.90 -3.93 15.13
CA ARG A 222 7.59 -4.41 16.50
C ARG A 222 6.11 -4.76 16.64
N ASN A 223 5.57 -5.41 15.59
CA ASN A 223 4.15 -5.74 15.52
C ASN A 223 3.77 -6.84 16.52
N GLY A 224 2.53 -6.83 16.93
CA GLY A 224 1.94 -7.78 17.84
C GLY A 224 0.54 -7.35 18.26
N PRO A 225 -0.08 -8.03 19.23
CA PRO A 225 -1.36 -7.62 19.77
C PRO A 225 -1.35 -6.17 20.24
N ILE A 226 -2.46 -5.46 20.04
CA ILE A 226 -2.58 -4.07 20.53
C ILE A 226 -2.58 -4.09 22.05
N SER A 227 -1.61 -3.43 22.68
CA SER A 227 -1.58 -3.30 24.13
C SER A 227 -2.69 -2.37 24.63
N ASP A 228 -3.21 -2.64 25.83
CA ASP A 228 -4.23 -1.80 26.46
C ASP A 228 -3.75 -0.36 26.65
N GLU A 229 -2.47 -0.16 26.95
CA GLU A 229 -1.86 1.17 27.10
C GLU A 229 -1.93 1.98 25.80
N ARG A 230 -1.64 1.34 24.65
CA ARG A 230 -1.67 2.02 23.34
C ARG A 230 -3.07 2.37 22.86
N ILE A 231 -4.05 1.52 23.16
CA ILE A 231 -5.42 1.74 22.71
C ILE A 231 -6.23 2.58 23.73
N ALA A 232 -5.72 2.77 24.94
CA ALA A 232 -6.42 3.50 26.00
C ALA A 232 -6.85 4.93 25.60
N PRO A 233 -6.03 5.77 24.93
CA PRO A 233 -6.47 7.09 24.50
C PRO A 233 -7.66 7.04 23.53
N PHE A 234 -7.65 6.10 22.58
CA PHE A 234 -8.76 5.89 21.67
C PHE A 234 -10.02 5.38 22.39
N ARG A 235 -9.89 4.39 23.29
CA ARG A 235 -11.02 3.84 24.05
C ARG A 235 -11.63 4.83 25.02
N ALA A 236 -10.82 5.74 25.59
CA ALA A 236 -11.30 6.71 26.57
C ALA A 236 -12.27 7.73 25.96
N ASP A 237 -11.95 8.24 24.77
CA ASP A 237 -12.80 9.17 24.02
C ASP A 237 -12.48 9.07 22.52
N PRO A 238 -13.13 8.14 21.79
CA PRO A 238 -12.90 7.99 20.36
C PRO A 238 -13.18 9.27 19.55
N ALA A 239 -14.15 10.08 19.98
CA ALA A 239 -14.50 11.31 19.26
C ALA A 239 -13.39 12.37 19.41
N ALA A 240 -12.89 12.59 20.62
CA ALA A 240 -11.77 13.51 20.88
C ALA A 240 -10.50 13.03 20.16
N TYR A 241 -10.19 11.73 20.21
CA TYR A 241 -9.06 11.13 19.50
C TYR A 241 -9.14 11.41 17.97
N ARG A 242 -10.31 11.21 17.36
CA ARG A 242 -10.51 11.47 15.93
C ARG A 242 -10.47 12.95 15.57
N GLU A 243 -10.90 13.81 16.48
CA GLU A 243 -10.81 15.26 16.28
C GLU A 243 -9.36 15.73 16.34
N GLU A 244 -8.56 15.22 17.27
CA GLU A 244 -7.12 15.48 17.33
C GLU A 244 -6.41 14.97 16.08
N ALA A 245 -6.72 13.75 15.63
CA ALA A 245 -6.20 13.19 14.38
C ALA A 245 -6.48 14.10 13.19
N ARG A 246 -7.70 14.63 13.08
CA ARG A 246 -8.11 15.52 11.99
C ARG A 246 -7.32 16.82 11.95
N HIS A 247 -6.85 17.31 13.09
CA HIS A 247 -6.05 18.52 13.21
C HIS A 247 -4.54 18.26 13.21
N SER A 248 -4.10 17.02 13.16
CA SER A 248 -2.68 16.67 13.08
C SER A 248 -2.16 16.68 11.63
N ALA A 249 -0.87 16.95 11.47
CA ALA A 249 -0.24 17.00 10.16
C ALA A 249 -0.22 15.64 9.42
N ALA A 250 -0.25 14.53 10.16
CA ALA A 250 -0.17 13.18 9.62
C ALA A 250 -1.52 12.43 9.63
N GLY A 251 -2.60 13.05 10.12
CA GLY A 251 -3.90 12.40 10.25
C GLY A 251 -3.98 11.39 11.41
N VAL A 252 -2.99 11.39 12.31
CA VAL A 252 -2.95 10.57 13.53
C VAL A 252 -2.56 11.45 14.71
N PRO A 253 -3.14 11.23 15.92
CA PRO A 253 -2.78 12.00 17.12
C PRO A 253 -1.31 11.75 17.48
N ARG A 254 -0.56 12.81 17.60
CA ARG A 254 0.82 12.76 18.08
C ARG A 254 1.31 14.12 18.53
N GLU A 255 2.18 14.11 19.53
CA GLU A 255 2.88 15.31 19.92
C GLU A 255 3.84 15.77 18.80
N THR A 256 3.86 17.06 18.52
CA THR A 256 4.83 17.66 17.61
C THR A 256 6.03 18.13 18.42
N PRO A 257 7.25 17.60 18.15
CA PRO A 257 8.44 18.08 18.85
C PRO A 257 8.67 19.55 18.61
N MET A 258 9.15 20.28 19.59
CA MET A 258 9.46 21.72 19.48
C MET A 258 10.90 21.97 19.03
N GLU A 259 11.77 20.95 19.08
CA GLU A 259 13.20 21.05 18.85
C GLU A 259 13.62 20.43 17.52
N GLY A 260 14.61 21.03 16.87
CA GLY A 260 15.30 20.47 15.71
C GLY A 260 16.38 19.47 16.13
N ALA A 261 16.72 18.53 15.23
CA ALA A 261 17.69 17.47 15.51
C ALA A 261 19.08 18.01 15.88
N LEU A 262 19.50 19.13 15.33
CA LEU A 262 20.80 19.75 15.60
C LEU A 262 20.80 20.70 16.83
N MET A 263 19.67 20.85 17.50
CA MET A 263 19.56 21.68 18.72
C MET A 263 19.86 20.92 20.00
N VAL A 264 19.98 19.60 19.93
CA VAL A 264 20.27 18.71 21.06
C VAL A 264 21.66 18.07 20.88
N SER A 265 22.24 17.50 21.97
CA SER A 265 23.51 16.80 21.85
C SER A 265 23.39 15.51 21.03
N ASP A 266 24.53 14.99 20.54
CA ASP A 266 24.58 13.75 19.76
C ASP A 266 24.04 12.55 20.57
N GLU A 267 24.36 12.53 21.88
CA GLU A 267 23.91 11.48 22.80
C GLU A 267 22.38 11.53 22.98
N GLU A 268 21.82 12.70 23.17
CA GLU A 268 20.38 12.87 23.33
C GLU A 268 19.63 12.54 22.03
N ARG A 269 20.13 13.02 20.88
CA ARG A 269 19.58 12.73 19.57
C ARG A 269 19.55 11.24 19.29
N THR A 270 20.68 10.55 19.54
CA THR A 270 20.78 9.10 19.37
C THR A 270 19.82 8.36 20.30
N ALA A 271 19.72 8.77 21.57
CA ALA A 271 18.82 8.14 22.52
C ALA A 271 17.32 8.29 22.10
N ARG A 272 16.94 9.45 21.56
CA ARG A 272 15.58 9.66 21.04
C ARG A 272 15.29 8.81 19.78
N TYR A 273 16.24 8.71 18.84
CA TYR A 273 16.11 7.82 17.68
C TYR A 273 16.02 6.35 18.12
N GLU A 274 16.83 5.93 19.08
CA GLU A 274 16.81 4.57 19.63
C GLU A 274 15.44 4.24 20.26
N ALA A 275 14.88 5.15 21.03
CA ALA A 275 13.56 4.99 21.62
C ALA A 275 12.46 4.79 20.54
N MET A 276 12.52 5.56 19.45
CA MET A 276 11.56 5.43 18.36
C MET A 276 11.78 4.17 17.51
N TRP A 277 13.03 3.75 17.33
CA TRP A 277 13.37 2.48 16.68
C TRP A 277 12.81 1.29 17.46
N GLU A 278 12.98 1.29 18.79
CA GLU A 278 12.42 0.24 19.66
C GLU A 278 10.90 0.33 19.78
N ALA A 279 10.34 1.53 19.70
CA ALA A 279 8.89 1.68 19.64
C ALA A 279 8.28 1.12 18.34
N GLY A 280 9.04 1.05 17.26
CA GLY A 280 8.57 0.52 15.97
C GLY A 280 7.48 1.39 15.35
N GLU A 281 7.66 2.70 15.33
CA GLU A 281 6.69 3.66 14.81
C GLU A 281 7.28 4.47 13.65
N LEU A 282 6.75 4.23 12.44
CA LEU A 282 7.22 4.92 11.25
C LEU A 282 7.11 6.44 11.37
N LEU A 283 5.96 6.94 11.77
CA LEU A 283 5.75 8.37 11.98
C LEU A 283 6.50 8.88 13.21
N GLY A 284 6.70 8.03 14.22
CA GLY A 284 7.48 8.34 15.41
C GLY A 284 8.92 8.69 15.07
N ILE A 285 9.62 7.80 14.35
CA ILE A 285 11.04 8.01 14.06
C ILE A 285 11.28 9.16 13.08
N THR A 286 10.45 9.33 12.05
CA THR A 286 10.57 10.43 11.09
C THR A 286 10.19 11.78 11.69
N GLY A 287 9.42 11.78 12.74
CA GLY A 287 8.99 12.98 13.46
C GLY A 287 9.57 13.09 14.86
N THR A 288 10.70 12.44 15.15
CA THR A 288 11.41 12.57 16.44
C THR A 288 11.85 14.02 16.68
N PHE A 289 12.11 14.78 15.63
CA PHE A 289 12.41 16.20 15.65
C PHE A 289 11.55 16.95 14.61
N ASN A 290 11.30 18.23 14.83
CA ASN A 290 10.39 19.01 14.00
C ASN A 290 10.95 19.34 12.60
N ASP A 291 12.25 19.23 12.40
CA ASP A 291 12.98 19.60 11.19
C ASP A 291 13.52 18.40 10.39
N THR A 292 13.36 17.17 10.85
CA THR A 292 13.94 15.97 10.21
C THR A 292 13.54 15.85 8.73
N LEU A 293 12.32 16.19 8.37
CA LEU A 293 11.83 16.13 6.99
C LEU A 293 11.99 17.45 6.19
N ALA A 294 12.47 18.51 6.84
CA ALA A 294 12.56 19.84 6.25
C ALA A 294 13.99 20.38 6.14
N ASN A 295 14.94 19.79 6.88
CA ASN A 295 16.34 20.20 6.93
C ASN A 295 17.24 19.02 6.55
N ALA A 296 18.08 19.20 5.53
CA ALA A 296 18.96 18.16 5.01
C ALA A 296 19.96 17.64 6.08
N ASP A 297 20.60 18.54 6.83
CA ASP A 297 21.58 18.15 7.85
C ASP A 297 20.90 17.38 9.01
N SER A 298 19.69 17.78 9.39
CA SER A 298 18.89 17.06 10.37
C SER A 298 18.45 15.69 9.86
N ASN A 299 18.08 15.57 8.57
CA ASN A 299 17.74 14.31 7.93
C ASN A 299 18.94 13.37 7.86
N ASP A 300 20.14 13.91 7.56
CA ASP A 300 21.38 13.14 7.53
C ASP A 300 21.67 12.47 8.87
N THR A 301 21.34 13.09 10.00
CA THR A 301 21.51 12.45 11.32
C THR A 301 20.61 11.22 11.49
N LEU A 302 19.38 11.25 10.98
CA LEU A 302 18.47 10.11 11.00
C LEU A 302 18.91 9.03 10.02
N ARG A 303 19.33 9.42 8.80
CA ARG A 303 19.91 8.51 7.81
C ARG A 303 21.09 7.74 8.40
N ASP A 304 22.04 8.46 9.00
CA ASP A 304 23.26 7.85 9.55
C ASP A 304 22.95 6.91 10.73
N PHE A 305 21.95 7.25 11.55
CA PHE A 305 21.44 6.35 12.58
C PHE A 305 20.88 5.06 11.97
N ILE A 306 19.99 5.13 10.97
CA ILE A 306 19.40 3.96 10.32
C ILE A 306 20.49 3.13 9.61
N HIS A 307 21.44 3.75 8.94
CA HIS A 307 22.59 3.04 8.34
C HIS A 307 23.41 2.29 9.40
N GLY A 308 23.62 2.89 10.58
CA GLY A 308 24.26 2.23 11.72
C GLY A 308 23.50 0.98 12.16
N LYS A 309 22.16 1.04 12.21
CA LYS A 309 21.31 -0.13 12.51
C LYS A 309 21.43 -1.22 11.44
N ILE A 310 21.35 -0.87 10.15
CA ILE A 310 21.52 -1.84 9.07
C ILE A 310 22.85 -2.58 9.19
N ARG A 311 23.95 -1.83 9.36
CA ARG A 311 25.31 -2.40 9.54
C ARG A 311 25.45 -3.27 10.79
N SER A 312 24.65 -3.01 11.82
CA SER A 312 24.67 -3.82 13.04
C SER A 312 23.87 -5.11 12.93
N ILE A 313 22.86 -5.15 12.03
CA ILE A 313 21.98 -6.30 11.84
C ILE A 313 22.52 -7.24 10.77
N VAL A 314 23.00 -6.70 9.65
CA VAL A 314 23.46 -7.49 8.48
C VAL A 314 24.93 -7.86 8.67
N ASN A 315 25.23 -9.16 8.66
CA ASN A 315 26.55 -9.69 8.97
C ASN A 315 27.59 -9.43 7.86
N ASP A 316 27.15 -9.51 6.59
CA ASP A 316 28.01 -9.24 5.44
C ASP A 316 28.11 -7.73 5.19
N PRO A 317 29.32 -7.13 5.29
CA PRO A 317 29.47 -5.68 5.13
C PRO A 317 29.11 -5.17 3.72
N GLU A 318 29.31 -5.98 2.67
CA GLU A 318 28.98 -5.56 1.30
C GLU A 318 27.47 -5.55 1.10
N VAL A 319 26.77 -6.54 1.65
CA VAL A 319 25.30 -6.59 1.66
C VAL A 319 24.73 -5.46 2.51
N ALA A 320 25.29 -5.20 3.69
CA ALA A 320 24.87 -4.10 4.55
C ALA A 320 24.95 -2.74 3.83
N GLU A 321 26.09 -2.46 3.17
CA GLU A 321 26.25 -1.22 2.39
C GLU A 321 25.29 -1.15 1.19
N ALA A 322 25.04 -2.27 0.52
CA ALA A 322 24.07 -2.30 -0.58
C ALA A 322 22.64 -2.00 -0.14
N LEU A 323 22.30 -2.35 1.11
CA LEU A 323 20.97 -2.10 1.72
C LEU A 323 20.83 -0.68 2.30
N CYS A 324 21.92 0.09 2.43
CA CYS A 324 21.89 1.48 2.87
C CYS A 324 21.45 2.42 1.74
N PRO A 325 20.28 3.13 1.84
CA PRO A 325 19.89 4.10 0.83
C PRO A 325 20.80 5.33 0.85
N THR A 326 21.36 5.68 -0.32
CA THR A 326 22.29 6.82 -0.47
C THR A 326 21.82 7.86 -1.49
N ASN A 327 20.75 7.59 -2.22
CA ASN A 327 20.29 8.42 -3.34
C ASN A 327 19.01 9.22 -3.05
N HIS A 328 18.52 9.18 -1.82
CA HIS A 328 17.35 9.94 -1.38
C HIS A 328 17.37 10.13 0.14
N TYR A 329 16.72 11.18 0.61
CA TYR A 329 16.53 11.47 2.03
C TYR A 329 15.47 10.56 2.67
N VAL A 330 15.59 10.33 3.99
CA VAL A 330 14.55 9.64 4.77
C VAL A 330 13.23 10.42 4.63
N GLY A 331 12.16 9.71 4.25
CA GLY A 331 10.84 10.31 4.11
C GLY A 331 10.50 10.85 2.72
N THR A 332 11.48 11.04 1.79
CA THR A 332 11.15 11.42 0.40
C THR A 332 10.54 10.27 -0.40
N LYS A 333 10.84 9.04 -0.01
CA LYS A 333 10.04 7.86 -0.30
C LYS A 333 9.49 7.38 1.03
N ARG A 334 8.25 6.85 1.03
CA ARG A 334 7.69 6.26 2.25
C ARG A 334 8.64 5.19 2.75
N ALA A 335 9.19 5.37 3.95
CA ALA A 335 9.94 4.33 4.62
C ALA A 335 9.01 3.15 4.93
N CYS A 336 9.55 1.95 5.03
CA CYS A 336 8.77 0.74 5.25
C CYS A 336 8.77 0.36 6.74
N LEU A 337 7.68 -0.28 7.19
CA LEU A 337 7.72 -1.08 8.41
C LEU A 337 8.00 -2.53 8.02
N ASP A 338 8.97 -3.15 8.70
CA ASP A 338 9.37 -4.52 8.42
C ASP A 338 9.25 -5.46 9.61
N THR A 339 9.31 -6.74 9.30
CA THR A 339 9.47 -7.81 10.28
C THR A 339 10.59 -8.70 9.77
N ASN A 340 11.78 -8.58 10.38
CA ASN A 340 13.00 -9.34 10.06
C ASN A 340 13.52 -9.16 8.63
N TYR A 341 13.30 -8.01 7.99
CA TYR A 341 13.74 -7.79 6.60
C TYR A 341 15.27 -7.80 6.49
N TYR A 342 15.97 -7.06 7.33
CA TYR A 342 17.43 -7.01 7.32
C TYR A 342 18.05 -8.33 7.80
N GLU A 343 17.47 -8.96 8.82
CA GLU A 343 17.89 -10.25 9.36
C GLU A 343 17.82 -11.37 8.32
N THR A 344 16.88 -11.28 7.38
CA THR A 344 16.70 -12.25 6.29
C THR A 344 17.94 -12.39 5.43
N TYR A 345 18.72 -11.31 5.24
CA TYR A 345 19.96 -11.35 4.45
C TYR A 345 21.12 -12.04 5.16
N ASN A 346 20.97 -12.46 6.42
CA ASN A 346 21.93 -13.29 7.14
C ASN A 346 21.66 -14.80 6.92
N LEU A 347 20.59 -15.18 6.26
CA LEU A 347 20.27 -16.57 5.97
C LEU A 347 21.16 -17.08 4.82
N PRO A 348 21.75 -18.30 4.94
CA PRO A 348 22.75 -18.79 3.96
C PRO A 348 22.16 -19.05 2.57
N HIS A 349 20.86 -19.20 2.43
CA HIS A 349 20.17 -19.44 1.18
C HIS A 349 19.57 -18.15 0.57
N VAL A 350 19.80 -16.98 1.18
CA VAL A 350 19.34 -15.68 0.69
C VAL A 350 20.51 -14.90 0.11
N ARG A 351 20.33 -14.42 -1.11
CA ARG A 351 21.34 -13.63 -1.83
C ARG A 351 20.75 -12.29 -2.27
N LEU A 352 21.54 -11.21 -2.16
CA LEU A 352 21.25 -9.89 -2.71
C LEU A 352 22.08 -9.65 -3.97
N VAL A 353 21.44 -9.22 -5.06
CA VAL A 353 22.07 -8.74 -6.29
C VAL A 353 21.80 -7.24 -6.42
N ASP A 354 22.87 -6.43 -6.34
CA ASP A 354 22.79 -4.98 -6.54
C ASP A 354 22.79 -4.64 -8.03
N LEU A 355 21.60 -4.35 -8.57
CA LEU A 355 21.41 -4.04 -10.00
C LEU A 355 22.10 -2.75 -10.47
N ARG A 356 22.64 -1.94 -9.56
CA ARG A 356 23.48 -0.80 -9.93
C ARG A 356 24.88 -1.25 -10.36
N LYS A 357 25.34 -2.40 -9.85
CA LYS A 357 26.65 -3.02 -10.16
C LYS A 357 26.51 -4.14 -11.20
N ASP A 358 25.40 -4.85 -11.16
CA ASP A 358 25.13 -6.01 -12.01
C ASP A 358 23.69 -6.00 -12.53
N PRO A 359 23.42 -5.17 -13.56
CA PRO A 359 22.06 -4.99 -14.08
C PRO A 359 21.53 -6.26 -14.76
N ILE A 360 20.21 -6.49 -14.66
CA ILE A 360 19.53 -7.54 -15.43
C ILE A 360 19.69 -7.22 -16.92
N SER A 361 20.20 -8.19 -17.68
CA SER A 361 20.33 -8.13 -19.13
C SER A 361 19.08 -8.65 -19.82
N THR A 362 18.58 -9.81 -19.39
CA THR A 362 17.38 -10.43 -19.93
C THR A 362 16.80 -11.47 -18.97
N ILE A 363 15.52 -11.76 -19.12
CA ILE A 363 14.88 -12.94 -18.54
C ILE A 363 14.93 -14.05 -19.61
N THR A 364 15.47 -15.21 -19.23
CA THR A 364 15.61 -16.39 -20.10
C THR A 364 14.40 -17.33 -19.94
N GLU A 365 14.39 -18.45 -20.64
CA GLU A 365 13.35 -19.49 -20.47
C GLU A 365 13.35 -20.09 -19.06
N THR A 366 14.51 -20.12 -18.37
CA THR A 366 14.68 -20.81 -17.08
C THR A 366 15.14 -19.89 -15.94
N GLY A 367 15.34 -18.57 -16.19
CA GLY A 367 15.84 -17.70 -15.14
C GLY A 367 16.13 -16.26 -15.55
N ILE A 368 17.19 -15.69 -14.99
CA ILE A 368 17.58 -14.29 -15.17
C ILE A 368 19.08 -14.22 -15.45
N ASP A 369 19.45 -13.58 -16.56
CA ASP A 369 20.81 -13.20 -16.85
C ASP A 369 21.06 -11.74 -16.44
N THR A 370 22.13 -11.53 -15.69
CA THR A 370 22.68 -10.21 -15.43
C THR A 370 23.88 -9.94 -16.34
N ALA A 371 24.52 -8.81 -16.20
CA ALA A 371 25.74 -8.49 -16.97
C ALA A 371 26.91 -9.46 -16.67
N ASN A 372 26.93 -10.05 -15.46
CA ASN A 372 28.08 -10.83 -14.98
C ASN A 372 27.74 -12.30 -14.68
N GLU A 373 26.46 -12.66 -14.52
CA GLU A 373 26.06 -13.98 -14.04
C GLU A 373 24.72 -14.43 -14.60
N SER A 374 24.50 -15.74 -14.71
CA SER A 374 23.23 -16.38 -15.09
C SER A 374 22.65 -17.12 -13.89
N PHE A 375 21.37 -16.92 -13.65
CA PHE A 375 20.62 -17.53 -12.55
C PHE A 375 19.48 -18.39 -13.09
N GLU A 376 19.23 -19.51 -12.45
CA GLU A 376 18.05 -20.35 -12.71
C GLU A 376 17.04 -20.24 -11.57
N PHE A 377 15.77 -20.08 -11.92
CA PHE A 377 14.67 -19.96 -10.96
C PHE A 377 13.48 -20.82 -11.36
N ASP A 378 12.73 -21.26 -10.36
CA ASP A 378 11.46 -21.95 -10.50
C ASP A 378 10.28 -20.95 -10.44
N ALA A 379 10.50 -19.81 -9.77
CA ALA A 379 9.53 -18.70 -9.69
C ALA A 379 10.19 -17.34 -9.70
N ILE A 380 9.56 -16.36 -10.36
CA ILE A 380 9.93 -14.93 -10.34
C ILE A 380 8.78 -14.12 -9.75
N VAL A 381 9.06 -13.36 -8.70
CA VAL A 381 8.14 -12.44 -8.05
C VAL A 381 8.51 -11.01 -8.42
N PHE A 382 7.64 -10.33 -9.15
CA PHE A 382 7.76 -8.91 -9.44
C PHE A 382 7.14 -8.07 -8.31
N ALA A 383 7.99 -7.47 -7.49
CA ALA A 383 7.63 -6.51 -6.46
C ALA A 383 7.92 -5.07 -6.93
N THR A 384 7.54 -4.77 -8.18
CA THR A 384 7.89 -3.56 -8.92
C THR A 384 6.94 -2.39 -8.68
N GLY A 385 5.90 -2.61 -7.86
CA GLY A 385 4.95 -1.58 -7.42
C GLY A 385 3.90 -1.22 -8.46
N PHE A 386 3.48 0.04 -8.43
CA PHE A 386 2.34 0.56 -9.17
C PHE A 386 2.72 1.79 -9.98
N ASP A 387 1.95 2.10 -11.01
CA ASP A 387 1.86 3.45 -11.56
C ASP A 387 1.02 4.29 -10.57
N ALA A 388 1.72 4.73 -9.54
CA ALA A 388 1.10 5.31 -8.36
C ALA A 388 0.50 6.69 -8.64
N MET A 389 -0.52 7.07 -7.85
CA MET A 389 -1.23 8.36 -7.84
C MET A 389 -2.12 8.58 -9.06
N THR A 390 -1.58 8.71 -10.26
CA THR A 390 -2.32 9.12 -11.46
C THR A 390 -2.69 7.97 -12.38
N GLY A 391 -1.97 6.85 -12.35
CA GLY A 391 -2.15 5.76 -13.32
C GLY A 391 -3.57 5.22 -13.43
N ALA A 392 -4.27 5.10 -12.29
CA ALA A 392 -5.66 4.64 -12.28
C ALA A 392 -6.66 5.64 -12.86
N ILE A 393 -6.32 6.93 -12.85
CA ILE A 393 -7.18 8.00 -13.38
C ILE A 393 -6.92 8.14 -14.87
N VAL A 394 -5.66 8.27 -15.29
CA VAL A 394 -5.29 8.46 -16.71
C VAL A 394 -5.42 7.16 -17.52
N GLY A 395 -5.60 6.02 -16.88
CA GLY A 395 -5.89 4.74 -17.54
C GLY A 395 -7.35 4.59 -18.01
N VAL A 396 -8.21 5.58 -17.77
CA VAL A 396 -9.59 5.64 -18.27
C VAL A 396 -9.67 6.78 -19.28
N ASP A 397 -10.26 6.53 -20.44
CA ASP A 397 -10.47 7.55 -21.47
C ASP A 397 -11.57 8.53 -21.03
N ILE A 398 -11.19 9.69 -20.49
CA ILE A 398 -12.13 10.68 -19.98
C ILE A 398 -12.15 11.88 -20.92
N THR A 399 -13.32 12.17 -21.48
CA THR A 399 -13.59 13.34 -22.31
C THR A 399 -14.58 14.27 -21.60
N GLY A 400 -14.10 15.41 -21.19
CA GLY A 400 -14.88 16.46 -20.51
C GLY A 400 -15.54 17.45 -21.46
N ARG A 401 -15.96 18.60 -20.92
CA ARG A 401 -16.60 19.69 -21.65
C ARG A 401 -15.77 20.14 -22.85
N ASN A 402 -16.46 20.45 -23.94
CA ASN A 402 -15.84 20.89 -25.21
C ASN A 402 -14.83 19.88 -25.80
N GLY A 403 -14.96 18.61 -25.47
CA GLY A 403 -14.08 17.54 -25.96
C GLY A 403 -12.66 17.55 -25.35
N LEU A 404 -12.47 18.21 -24.21
CA LEU A 404 -11.18 18.18 -23.50
C LEU A 404 -10.95 16.82 -22.86
N THR A 405 -9.83 16.20 -23.18
CA THR A 405 -9.39 14.94 -22.56
C THR A 405 -8.56 15.21 -21.31
N LEU A 406 -8.62 14.28 -20.36
CA LEU A 406 -7.83 14.33 -19.12
C LEU A 406 -6.35 14.10 -19.43
#